data_040e0a69b9e52d59316cf98600702efd
#
_entry.id   040e0a69b9e52d59316cf98600702efd
#
_cell.length_a   1.000
_cell.length_b   1.000
_cell.length_c   1.000
_cell.angle_alpha   90.00
_cell.angle_beta   90.00
_cell.angle_gamma   90.00
#
_symmetry.space_group_name_H-M   'P 1'
#
loop_
_entity.id
_entity.type
_entity.pdbx_description
1 polymer ?
#
loop_
_entity_poly.entity_id
_entity_poly.type
_entity_poly.pdbx_seq_one_letter_code
_entity_poly.pdbx_strand_id
1 'polypeptide(L)'
;MAEHLLEVRDLSVEFHTAAGTVKAVEDVSWHLDRGETLAILGESGSGKSVSASAIMNLIDMPPGRITSGTILFNGRDMLAMSAEERRAINGARIAMIFQDPLAHLNPVYTVGWQITEMMTTHGAPREEACTRALDLMKRVGIPQPELAMNKYPFQFSGGQRQRLMIAMALACKPDILIADEPTTALDVTVQAQVLELLGELQDETGMGLLLITHDLGVVAEIADRVVVMNSGCIVESGNAAEVYRNPQHPYTKKLIDAAPGKGEMPDEQERKGEPLLSAIGLHKTYGAFHALKGVDIAIMPGETVAVVGESGSGKSTLARAILRLDDPNSGQVLYRGRDLLAMSPRELFGLRRDLQMVFQDPTQSLNPRMTVFQLISEAWAIHPGILPRARWKERVAELLVKVGLKPDMAARYPHQFSGGQRQRIAIARALAMEPKLIVCDEAVSALDVSIQAQVIALLDGLRREFGLSYLFIAHDLPVVRDFADRVVVMKDGEIVEEGPVRQIFDAPAHPYTRALLAASLDPDPEIQAARRAARNLEEGLEIA
;
A
#
# COMPACT_ATOMS: atom_id res chain seq x y z
N MET A 1 5.46 3.71 -40.99
CA MET A 1 5.78 3.37 -39.58
C MET A 1 4.50 3.69 -38.82
N ALA A 2 4.01 2.76 -38.00
CA ALA A 2 2.88 3.07 -37.12
C ALA A 2 3.34 4.20 -36.18
N GLU A 3 2.54 5.28 -36.11
CA GLU A 3 2.84 6.42 -35.27
C GLU A 3 2.33 6.04 -33.86
N HIS A 4 3.23 5.91 -32.87
CA HIS A 4 2.86 5.61 -31.49
C HIS A 4 2.01 6.75 -30.91
N LEU A 5 1.08 6.43 -30.00
CA LEU A 5 0.25 7.44 -29.34
C LEU A 5 1.11 8.35 -28.46
N LEU A 6 2.02 7.77 -27.68
CA LEU A 6 3.03 8.47 -26.90
C LEU A 6 4.38 7.80 -27.10
N GLU A 7 5.44 8.59 -27.29
CA GLU A 7 6.79 8.06 -27.41
C GLU A 7 7.77 8.95 -26.64
N VAL A 8 8.55 8.34 -25.77
CA VAL A 8 9.62 8.97 -25.00
C VAL A 8 10.94 8.46 -25.56
N ARG A 9 11.84 9.37 -25.94
CA ARG A 9 13.15 9.06 -26.51
C ARG A 9 14.26 9.74 -25.72
N ASP A 10 15.24 8.97 -25.25
CA ASP A 10 16.50 9.39 -24.61
C ASP A 10 16.28 10.44 -23.49
N LEU A 11 15.16 10.30 -22.74
CA LEU A 11 14.77 11.22 -21.69
C LEU A 11 15.74 11.13 -20.51
N SER A 12 16.29 12.29 -20.11
CA SER A 12 17.09 12.41 -18.89
C SER A 12 16.61 13.59 -18.04
N VAL A 13 16.48 13.33 -16.73
CA VAL A 13 16.01 14.32 -15.74
C VAL A 13 16.93 14.32 -14.54
N GLU A 14 17.37 15.51 -14.13
CA GLU A 14 18.24 15.73 -12.99
C GLU A 14 17.60 16.70 -11.97
N PHE A 15 17.93 16.52 -10.70
CA PHE A 15 17.57 17.45 -9.62
C PHE A 15 18.83 17.99 -8.95
N HIS A 16 18.96 19.33 -8.92
CA HIS A 16 20.05 20.02 -8.25
C HIS A 16 19.69 20.31 -6.80
N THR A 17 20.20 19.50 -5.88
CA THR A 17 19.95 19.62 -4.44
C THR A 17 21.15 20.21 -3.71
N ALA A 18 20.97 20.66 -2.47
CA ALA A 18 22.07 21.13 -1.62
C ALA A 18 23.15 20.04 -1.36
N ALA A 19 22.79 18.76 -1.49
CA ALA A 19 23.69 17.62 -1.33
C ALA A 19 24.41 17.20 -2.63
N GLY A 20 24.04 17.80 -3.77
CA GLY A 20 24.59 17.47 -5.10
C GLY A 20 23.51 17.24 -6.14
N THR A 21 23.92 16.89 -7.34
CA THR A 21 23.04 16.56 -8.46
C THR A 21 22.60 15.09 -8.38
N VAL A 22 21.31 14.86 -8.42
CA VAL A 22 20.69 13.53 -8.45
C VAL A 22 20.11 13.31 -9.85
N LYS A 23 20.59 12.29 -10.56
CA LYS A 23 20.02 11.84 -11.82
C LYS A 23 18.82 10.95 -11.52
N ALA A 24 17.63 11.46 -11.72
CA ALA A 24 16.40 10.72 -11.44
C ALA A 24 15.95 9.84 -12.61
N VAL A 25 16.25 10.26 -13.84
CA VAL A 25 16.02 9.50 -15.08
C VAL A 25 17.24 9.70 -15.97
N GLU A 26 17.75 8.62 -16.55
CA GLU A 26 18.94 8.63 -17.39
C GLU A 26 18.72 7.79 -18.65
N ASP A 27 18.68 8.43 -19.81
CA ASP A 27 18.59 7.84 -21.14
C ASP A 27 17.46 6.82 -21.31
N VAL A 28 16.23 7.24 -20.96
CA VAL A 28 15.05 6.37 -20.94
C VAL A 28 14.26 6.51 -22.23
N SER A 29 13.98 5.38 -22.91
CA SER A 29 13.20 5.33 -24.15
C SER A 29 12.14 4.23 -24.10
N TRP A 30 10.87 4.59 -24.37
CA TRP A 30 9.73 3.68 -24.44
C TRP A 30 8.57 4.33 -25.21
N HIS A 31 7.56 3.53 -25.57
CA HIS A 31 6.37 4.02 -26.26
C HIS A 31 5.11 3.38 -25.70
N LEU A 32 3.97 4.02 -25.94
CA LEU A 32 2.62 3.55 -25.61
C LEU A 32 1.74 3.66 -26.85
N ASP A 33 1.04 2.58 -27.16
CA ASP A 33 0.11 2.52 -28.29
C ASP A 33 -1.35 2.76 -27.84
N ARG A 34 -2.26 2.96 -28.79
CA ARG A 34 -3.69 3.10 -28.52
C ARG A 34 -4.26 1.77 -28.02
N GLY A 35 -5.07 1.82 -26.96
CA GLY A 35 -5.68 0.64 -26.36
C GLY A 35 -4.68 -0.29 -25.69
N GLU A 36 -3.41 0.13 -25.51
CA GLU A 36 -2.38 -0.63 -24.82
C GLU A 36 -2.30 -0.22 -23.36
N THR A 37 -2.06 -1.17 -22.45
CA THR A 37 -1.62 -0.92 -21.09
C THR A 37 -0.10 -1.19 -20.98
N LEU A 38 0.67 -0.10 -20.85
CA LEU A 38 2.09 -0.16 -20.54
C LEU A 38 2.32 0.06 -19.05
N ALA A 39 2.91 -0.93 -18.37
CA ALA A 39 3.32 -0.77 -16.97
C ALA A 39 4.78 -0.33 -16.85
N ILE A 40 5.05 0.68 -16.03
CA ILE A 40 6.40 1.03 -15.57
C ILE A 40 6.56 0.49 -14.14
N LEU A 41 7.40 -0.53 -14.00
CA LEU A 41 7.63 -1.29 -12.76
C LEU A 41 9.00 -0.95 -12.17
N GLY A 42 9.12 -0.91 -10.85
CA GLY A 42 10.40 -0.74 -10.13
C GLY A 42 10.20 -0.28 -8.70
N GLU A 43 11.25 -0.29 -7.90
CA GLU A 43 11.23 0.18 -6.50
C GLU A 43 11.07 1.70 -6.39
N SER A 44 10.76 2.20 -5.19
CA SER A 44 10.69 3.63 -4.90
C SER A 44 12.02 4.33 -5.21
N GLY A 45 11.96 5.49 -5.85
CA GLY A 45 13.16 6.22 -6.29
C GLY A 45 13.81 5.68 -7.57
N SER A 46 13.23 4.72 -8.28
CA SER A 46 13.74 4.25 -9.57
C SER A 46 13.49 5.20 -10.75
N GLY A 47 12.75 6.31 -10.56
CA GLY A 47 12.50 7.32 -11.59
C GLY A 47 11.13 7.25 -12.28
N LYS A 48 10.27 6.30 -11.93
CA LYS A 48 8.93 6.06 -12.55
C LYS A 48 8.05 7.32 -12.57
N SER A 49 7.71 7.84 -11.40
CA SER A 49 6.85 9.03 -11.27
C SER A 49 7.49 10.29 -11.84
N VAL A 50 8.83 10.38 -11.86
CA VAL A 50 9.54 11.48 -12.51
C VAL A 50 9.37 11.43 -14.02
N SER A 51 9.41 10.23 -14.63
CA SER A 51 9.15 10.06 -16.07
C SER A 51 7.74 10.50 -16.43
N ALA A 52 6.72 10.13 -15.64
CA ALA A 52 5.34 10.57 -15.84
C ALA A 52 5.17 12.09 -15.64
N SER A 53 5.79 12.64 -14.60
CA SER A 53 5.77 14.08 -14.33
C SER A 53 6.40 14.89 -15.46
N ALA A 54 7.43 14.34 -16.14
CA ALA A 54 8.03 14.97 -17.31
C ALA A 54 7.04 15.08 -18.48
N ILE A 55 6.22 14.05 -18.73
CA ILE A 55 5.17 14.05 -19.77
C ILE A 55 4.17 15.17 -19.49
N MET A 56 3.69 15.26 -18.26
CA MET A 56 2.71 16.26 -17.83
C MET A 56 3.31 17.65 -17.61
N ASN A 57 4.64 17.81 -17.73
CA ASN A 57 5.37 19.04 -17.36
C ASN A 57 5.11 19.50 -15.91
N LEU A 58 5.07 18.53 -14.98
CA LEU A 58 4.83 18.77 -13.56
C LEU A 58 6.13 18.75 -12.74
N ILE A 59 7.29 18.69 -13.39
CA ILE A 59 8.59 18.80 -12.72
C ILE A 59 8.80 20.25 -12.32
N ASP A 60 8.97 20.51 -11.02
CA ASP A 60 9.35 21.82 -10.51
C ASP A 60 10.74 22.22 -11.03
N MET A 61 10.81 23.25 -11.82
CA MET A 61 12.06 23.78 -12.40
C MET A 61 12.31 25.21 -11.95
N PRO A 62 13.26 25.49 -11.02
CA PRO A 62 14.15 24.59 -10.28
C PRO A 62 13.44 23.86 -9.12
N PRO A 63 13.98 22.76 -8.49
CA PRO A 63 15.36 22.22 -8.64
C PRO A 63 15.54 21.21 -9.78
N GLY A 64 14.45 20.73 -10.41
CA GLY A 64 14.49 19.77 -11.51
C GLY A 64 14.94 20.39 -12.84
N ARG A 65 15.47 19.57 -13.73
CA ARG A 65 15.85 19.93 -15.10
C ARG A 65 15.75 18.72 -16.03
N ILE A 66 15.04 18.86 -17.15
CA ILE A 66 15.12 17.91 -18.26
C ILE A 66 16.39 18.28 -19.03
N THR A 67 17.38 17.37 -19.08
CA THR A 67 18.71 17.62 -19.66
C THR A 67 18.79 17.15 -21.11
N SER A 68 18.05 16.13 -21.49
CA SER A 68 17.97 15.60 -22.86
C SER A 68 16.68 14.86 -23.11
N GLY A 69 16.44 14.49 -24.36
CA GLY A 69 15.35 13.67 -24.82
C GLY A 69 14.20 14.43 -25.48
N THR A 70 13.23 13.67 -26.00
CA THR A 70 12.00 14.17 -26.61
C THR A 70 10.80 13.38 -26.10
N ILE A 71 9.63 14.04 -26.00
CA ILE A 71 8.36 13.41 -25.63
C ILE A 71 7.38 13.71 -26.75
N LEU A 72 7.04 12.69 -27.55
CA LEU A 72 6.16 12.84 -28.71
C LEU A 72 4.76 12.35 -28.39
N PHE A 73 3.77 13.21 -28.47
CA PHE A 73 2.34 12.87 -28.40
C PHE A 73 1.71 13.02 -29.78
N ASN A 74 1.22 11.93 -30.37
CA ASN A 74 0.77 11.88 -31.76
C ASN A 74 1.80 12.52 -32.72
N GLY A 75 3.09 12.22 -32.56
CA GLY A 75 4.19 12.71 -33.38
C GLY A 75 4.62 14.17 -33.12
N ARG A 76 3.97 14.91 -32.21
CA ARG A 76 4.34 16.29 -31.83
C ARG A 76 5.14 16.33 -30.54
N ASP A 77 6.30 16.99 -30.57
CA ASP A 77 7.17 17.12 -29.39
C ASP A 77 6.55 18.03 -28.33
N MET A 78 6.15 17.44 -27.21
CA MET A 78 5.56 18.14 -26.07
C MET A 78 6.54 19.08 -25.37
N LEU A 79 7.83 18.81 -25.41
CA LEU A 79 8.84 19.67 -24.77
C LEU A 79 9.02 20.98 -25.53
N ALA A 80 8.75 20.98 -26.84
CA ALA A 80 8.82 22.17 -27.69
C ALA A 80 7.53 23.00 -27.71
N MET A 81 6.41 22.51 -27.13
CA MET A 81 5.14 23.21 -27.10
C MET A 81 5.15 24.42 -26.17
N SER A 82 4.37 25.45 -26.53
CA SER A 82 4.07 26.58 -25.65
C SER A 82 3.24 26.15 -24.42
N ALA A 83 3.24 26.96 -23.38
CA ALA A 83 2.45 26.70 -22.18
C ALA A 83 0.94 26.66 -22.46
N GLU A 84 0.46 27.37 -23.48
CA GLU A 84 -0.95 27.36 -23.91
C GLU A 84 -1.31 26.06 -24.61
N GLU A 85 -0.48 25.60 -25.55
CA GLU A 85 -0.67 24.32 -26.24
C GLU A 85 -0.66 23.14 -25.24
N ARG A 86 0.25 23.15 -24.27
CA ARG A 86 0.30 22.11 -23.21
C ARG A 86 -0.95 22.12 -22.33
N ARG A 87 -1.45 23.30 -21.92
CA ARG A 87 -2.70 23.40 -21.14
C ARG A 87 -3.91 22.87 -21.90
N ALA A 88 -3.95 23.00 -23.22
CA ALA A 88 -5.01 22.42 -24.05
C ALA A 88 -4.96 20.89 -24.12
N ILE A 89 -3.80 20.27 -23.88
CA ILE A 89 -3.59 18.82 -23.91
C ILE A 89 -3.75 18.22 -22.50
N ASN A 90 -3.12 18.83 -21.48
CA ASN A 90 -3.15 18.33 -20.11
C ASN A 90 -4.56 18.42 -19.52
N GLY A 91 -5.04 17.30 -18.98
CA GLY A 91 -6.39 17.14 -18.44
C GLY A 91 -7.44 16.81 -19.51
N ALA A 92 -7.27 17.27 -20.76
CA ALA A 92 -8.21 17.01 -21.86
C ALA A 92 -7.84 15.76 -22.66
N ARG A 93 -6.59 15.65 -23.09
CA ARG A 93 -6.09 14.57 -23.96
C ARG A 93 -5.16 13.61 -23.21
N ILE A 94 -4.38 14.10 -22.26
CA ILE A 94 -3.55 13.32 -21.35
C ILE A 94 -4.00 13.68 -19.94
N ALA A 95 -4.51 12.70 -19.19
CA ALA A 95 -4.94 12.86 -17.81
C ALA A 95 -4.06 12.02 -16.87
N MET A 96 -4.04 12.39 -15.60
CA MET A 96 -3.22 11.69 -14.59
C MET A 96 -4.02 11.42 -13.32
N ILE A 97 -3.92 10.19 -12.82
CA ILE A 97 -4.31 9.79 -11.48
C ILE A 97 -3.04 9.83 -10.63
N PHE A 98 -3.06 10.61 -9.56
CA PHE A 98 -1.92 10.79 -8.67
C PHE A 98 -1.94 9.78 -7.52
N GLN A 99 -0.76 9.49 -6.96
CA GLN A 99 -0.56 8.54 -5.87
C GLN A 99 -1.35 8.87 -4.59
N ASP A 100 -1.44 10.15 -4.20
CA ASP A 100 -2.13 10.59 -2.99
C ASP A 100 -3.37 11.45 -3.31
N PRO A 101 -4.60 10.90 -3.17
CA PRO A 101 -5.82 11.66 -3.38
C PRO A 101 -6.01 12.83 -2.42
N LEU A 102 -5.45 12.75 -1.20
CA LEU A 102 -5.58 13.83 -0.21
C LEU A 102 -4.78 15.07 -0.60
N ALA A 103 -3.64 14.88 -1.24
CA ALA A 103 -2.82 15.99 -1.71
C ALA A 103 -3.39 16.66 -2.97
N HIS A 104 -4.18 15.93 -3.78
CA HIS A 104 -4.61 16.39 -5.11
C HIS A 104 -6.09 16.77 -5.20
N LEU A 105 -6.94 16.31 -4.28
CA LEU A 105 -8.30 16.83 -4.15
C LEU A 105 -8.31 18.08 -3.26
N ASN A 106 -8.80 19.19 -3.80
CA ASN A 106 -8.86 20.44 -3.06
C ASN A 106 -9.93 20.37 -1.95
N PRO A 107 -9.56 20.48 -0.65
CA PRO A 107 -10.48 20.27 0.46
C PRO A 107 -11.56 21.34 0.62
N VAL A 108 -11.42 22.51 -0.02
CA VAL A 108 -12.36 23.62 0.10
C VAL A 108 -13.40 23.70 -1.00
N TYR A 109 -13.31 22.82 -2.01
CA TYR A 109 -14.32 22.70 -3.07
C TYR A 109 -15.05 21.36 -2.98
N THR A 110 -16.32 21.34 -3.37
CA THR A 110 -17.10 20.09 -3.44
C THR A 110 -16.56 19.19 -4.53
N VAL A 111 -16.73 17.87 -4.38
CA VAL A 111 -16.23 16.92 -5.39
C VAL A 111 -16.92 17.09 -6.74
N GLY A 112 -18.22 17.38 -6.73
CA GLY A 112 -18.96 17.66 -7.96
C GLY A 112 -18.45 18.88 -8.69
N TRP A 113 -18.08 19.95 -7.98
CA TRP A 113 -17.46 21.12 -8.58
C TRP A 113 -16.12 20.78 -9.24
N GLN A 114 -15.26 20.02 -8.55
CA GLN A 114 -13.94 19.66 -9.07
C GLN A 114 -14.02 18.80 -10.35
N ILE A 115 -14.91 17.80 -10.39
CA ILE A 115 -15.11 16.98 -11.58
C ILE A 115 -15.69 17.83 -12.74
N THR A 116 -16.66 18.71 -12.45
CA THR A 116 -17.29 19.57 -13.44
C THR A 116 -16.32 20.62 -13.99
N GLU A 117 -15.47 21.17 -13.13
CA GLU A 117 -14.48 22.19 -13.49
C GLU A 117 -13.48 21.67 -14.52
N MET A 118 -13.05 20.39 -14.43
CA MET A 118 -12.18 19.77 -15.44
C MET A 118 -12.74 19.93 -16.86
N MET A 119 -14.03 19.68 -17.03
CA MET A 119 -14.69 19.77 -18.35
C MET A 119 -14.95 21.21 -18.76
N THR A 120 -15.43 22.06 -17.84
CA THR A 120 -15.75 23.46 -18.16
C THR A 120 -14.52 24.29 -18.49
N THR A 121 -13.38 24.01 -17.88
CA THR A 121 -12.08 24.63 -18.21
C THR A 121 -11.64 24.32 -19.64
N HIS A 122 -12.05 23.15 -20.18
CA HIS A 122 -11.81 22.74 -21.55
C HIS A 122 -12.99 23.04 -22.49
N GLY A 123 -13.91 23.94 -22.10
CA GLY A 123 -14.95 24.50 -22.97
C GLY A 123 -16.27 23.74 -23.00
N ALA A 124 -16.47 22.71 -22.18
CA ALA A 124 -17.75 22.01 -22.10
C ALA A 124 -18.83 22.87 -21.43
N PRO A 125 -20.09 22.84 -21.92
CA PRO A 125 -21.21 23.50 -21.27
C PRO A 125 -21.42 22.92 -19.84
N ARG A 126 -21.72 23.79 -18.86
CA ARG A 126 -21.85 23.40 -17.46
C ARG A 126 -22.92 22.31 -17.23
N GLU A 127 -24.03 22.38 -17.95
CA GLU A 127 -25.12 21.40 -17.80
C GLU A 127 -24.68 19.99 -18.26
N GLU A 128 -24.00 19.91 -19.41
CA GLU A 128 -23.40 18.67 -19.91
C GLU A 128 -22.33 18.14 -18.95
N ALA A 129 -21.47 19.01 -18.45
CA ALA A 129 -20.43 18.67 -17.48
C ALA A 129 -21.01 18.12 -16.17
N CYS A 130 -22.10 18.70 -15.64
CA CYS A 130 -22.78 18.19 -14.44
C CYS A 130 -23.40 16.80 -14.68
N THR A 131 -24.07 16.60 -15.82
CA THR A 131 -24.68 15.31 -16.18
C THR A 131 -23.61 14.22 -16.28
N ARG A 132 -22.50 14.52 -16.96
CA ARG A 132 -21.39 13.59 -17.10
C ARG A 132 -20.66 13.34 -15.77
N ALA A 133 -20.51 14.34 -14.92
CA ALA A 133 -19.92 14.15 -13.58
C ALA A 133 -20.74 13.16 -12.74
N LEU A 134 -22.09 13.26 -12.79
CA LEU A 134 -22.97 12.31 -12.12
C LEU A 134 -22.85 10.89 -12.70
N ASP A 135 -22.77 10.76 -14.03
CA ASP A 135 -22.58 9.47 -14.69
C ASP A 135 -21.26 8.83 -14.27
N LEU A 136 -20.15 9.58 -14.31
CA LEU A 136 -18.84 9.10 -13.88
C LEU A 136 -18.85 8.69 -12.40
N MET A 137 -19.46 9.48 -11.52
CA MET A 137 -19.57 9.12 -10.10
C MET A 137 -20.37 7.83 -9.88
N LYS A 138 -21.38 7.55 -10.68
CA LYS A 138 -22.11 6.27 -10.69
C LYS A 138 -21.19 5.13 -11.13
N ARG A 139 -20.51 5.30 -12.26
CA ARG A 139 -19.60 4.30 -12.84
C ARG A 139 -18.45 3.92 -11.89
N VAL A 140 -17.84 4.91 -11.22
CA VAL A 140 -16.80 4.64 -10.22
C VAL A 140 -17.36 4.13 -8.87
N GLY A 141 -18.67 3.86 -8.77
CA GLY A 141 -19.30 3.26 -7.60
C GLY A 141 -19.38 4.18 -6.38
N ILE A 142 -19.56 5.49 -6.56
CA ILE A 142 -19.81 6.42 -5.44
C ILE A 142 -21.27 6.27 -4.98
N PRO A 143 -21.52 5.96 -3.71
CA PRO A 143 -22.87 5.85 -3.18
C PRO A 143 -23.63 7.18 -3.22
N GLN A 144 -24.91 7.16 -3.64
CA GLN A 144 -25.80 8.33 -3.70
C GLN A 144 -25.13 9.54 -4.40
N PRO A 145 -24.72 9.41 -5.67
CA PRO A 145 -23.88 10.39 -6.35
C PRO A 145 -24.52 11.78 -6.43
N GLU A 146 -25.84 11.86 -6.51
CA GLU A 146 -26.59 13.13 -6.52
C GLU A 146 -26.36 13.93 -5.22
N LEU A 147 -26.29 13.26 -4.06
CA LEU A 147 -25.99 13.88 -2.78
C LEU A 147 -24.48 14.10 -2.61
N ALA A 148 -23.69 13.15 -3.13
CA ALA A 148 -22.24 13.17 -3.04
C ALA A 148 -21.62 14.36 -3.81
N MET A 149 -22.23 14.81 -4.90
CA MET A 149 -21.81 16.00 -5.68
C MET A 149 -21.58 17.25 -4.80
N ASN A 150 -22.36 17.39 -3.73
CA ASN A 150 -22.30 18.55 -2.84
C ASN A 150 -21.41 18.32 -1.60
N LYS A 151 -20.77 17.16 -1.47
CA LYS A 151 -19.87 16.84 -0.36
C LYS A 151 -18.43 17.28 -0.67
N TYR A 152 -17.65 17.45 0.39
CA TYR A 152 -16.23 17.80 0.34
C TYR A 152 -15.36 16.54 0.43
N PRO A 153 -14.11 16.55 -0.09
CA PRO A 153 -13.23 15.39 -0.09
C PRO A 153 -13.04 14.72 1.28
N PHE A 154 -12.96 15.50 2.37
CA PHE A 154 -12.77 14.95 3.72
C PHE A 154 -13.95 14.13 4.24
N GLN A 155 -15.11 14.19 3.59
CA GLN A 155 -16.33 13.43 3.96
C GLN A 155 -16.36 12.03 3.30
N PHE A 156 -15.33 11.65 2.56
CA PHE A 156 -15.22 10.38 1.87
C PHE A 156 -14.09 9.52 2.45
N SER A 157 -14.22 8.20 2.36
CA SER A 157 -13.15 7.27 2.69
C SER A 157 -11.98 7.37 1.71
N GLY A 158 -10.83 6.79 2.05
CA GLY A 158 -9.64 6.75 1.18
C GLY A 158 -9.97 6.18 -0.21
N GLY A 159 -10.59 5.00 -0.26
CA GLY A 159 -10.99 4.37 -1.52
C GLY A 159 -12.03 5.18 -2.32
N GLN A 160 -12.98 5.83 -1.64
CA GLN A 160 -13.93 6.73 -2.33
C GLN A 160 -13.24 7.96 -2.92
N ARG A 161 -12.25 8.54 -2.25
CA ARG A 161 -11.45 9.66 -2.78
C ARG A 161 -10.66 9.24 -4.02
N GLN A 162 -10.08 8.03 -4.00
CA GLN A 162 -9.39 7.47 -5.16
C GLN A 162 -10.34 7.34 -6.34
N ARG A 163 -11.54 6.77 -6.15
CA ARG A 163 -12.58 6.66 -7.19
C ARG A 163 -13.02 8.03 -7.72
N LEU A 164 -13.13 9.04 -6.85
CA LEU A 164 -13.43 10.42 -7.27
C LEU A 164 -12.31 11.02 -8.11
N MET A 165 -11.04 10.75 -7.78
CA MET A 165 -9.90 11.20 -8.58
C MET A 165 -9.88 10.50 -9.94
N ILE A 166 -10.23 9.21 -10.02
CA ILE A 166 -10.42 8.49 -11.28
C ILE A 166 -11.53 9.13 -12.11
N ALA A 167 -12.69 9.42 -11.50
CA ALA A 167 -13.79 10.12 -12.20
C ALA A 167 -13.35 11.49 -12.75
N MET A 168 -12.55 12.22 -11.97
CA MET A 168 -12.01 13.53 -12.39
C MET A 168 -11.03 13.37 -13.56
N ALA A 169 -10.13 12.41 -13.53
CA ALA A 169 -9.18 12.15 -14.61
C ALA A 169 -9.87 11.74 -15.93
N LEU A 170 -10.98 11.00 -15.84
CA LEU A 170 -11.77 10.52 -16.99
C LEU A 170 -12.81 11.53 -17.49
N ALA A 171 -12.96 12.67 -16.83
CA ALA A 171 -14.00 13.65 -17.15
C ALA A 171 -14.00 14.10 -18.61
N CYS A 172 -12.83 14.36 -19.18
CA CYS A 172 -12.65 14.85 -20.55
C CYS A 172 -12.47 13.76 -21.61
N LYS A 173 -12.60 12.46 -21.28
CA LYS A 173 -12.33 11.32 -22.20
C LYS A 173 -10.90 11.40 -22.79
N PRO A 174 -9.86 11.28 -21.99
CA PRO A 174 -8.50 11.44 -22.46
C PRO A 174 -8.10 10.33 -23.46
N ASP A 175 -7.13 10.63 -24.35
CA ASP A 175 -6.50 9.61 -25.20
C ASP A 175 -5.50 8.75 -24.41
N ILE A 176 -4.88 9.35 -23.36
CA ILE A 176 -3.92 8.70 -22.47
C ILE A 176 -4.33 8.97 -21.04
N LEU A 177 -4.38 7.90 -20.25
CA LEU A 177 -4.48 7.96 -18.81
C LEU A 177 -3.16 7.50 -18.18
N ILE A 178 -2.50 8.38 -17.45
CA ILE A 178 -1.35 8.06 -16.62
C ILE A 178 -1.87 7.74 -15.22
N ALA A 179 -1.63 6.53 -14.73
CA ALA A 179 -2.05 6.10 -13.41
C ALA A 179 -0.80 5.85 -12.54
N ASP A 180 -0.46 6.82 -11.68
CA ASP A 180 0.69 6.74 -10.77
C ASP A 180 0.24 6.12 -9.45
N GLU A 181 0.54 4.83 -9.27
CA GLU A 181 0.15 4.00 -8.13
C GLU A 181 -1.37 4.11 -7.79
N PRO A 182 -2.26 3.82 -8.75
CA PRO A 182 -3.69 4.14 -8.62
C PRO A 182 -4.41 3.31 -7.54
N THR A 183 -3.79 2.26 -7.03
CA THR A 183 -4.37 1.32 -6.07
C THR A 183 -3.64 1.29 -4.74
N THR A 184 -2.60 2.09 -4.55
CA THR A 184 -1.86 2.18 -3.29
C THR A 184 -2.79 2.63 -2.15
N ALA A 185 -2.72 1.95 -1.01
CA ALA A 185 -3.57 2.17 0.17
C ALA A 185 -5.08 1.88 -0.05
N LEU A 186 -5.44 1.09 -1.06
CA LEU A 186 -6.79 0.53 -1.23
C LEU A 186 -6.87 -0.88 -0.64
N ASP A 187 -8.06 -1.24 -0.18
CA ASP A 187 -8.37 -2.63 0.17
C ASP A 187 -8.38 -3.51 -1.08
N VAL A 188 -8.09 -4.79 -0.91
CA VAL A 188 -7.96 -5.78 -1.99
C VAL A 188 -9.18 -5.79 -2.93
N THR A 189 -10.40 -5.76 -2.37
CA THR A 189 -11.65 -5.72 -3.15
C THR A 189 -11.81 -4.42 -3.94
N VAL A 190 -11.50 -3.27 -3.32
CA VAL A 190 -11.55 -1.97 -3.98
C VAL A 190 -10.48 -1.86 -5.06
N GLN A 191 -9.29 -2.41 -4.83
CA GLN A 191 -8.19 -2.48 -5.80
C GLN A 191 -8.62 -3.24 -7.05
N ALA A 192 -9.18 -4.46 -6.89
CA ALA A 192 -9.67 -5.26 -8.01
C ALA A 192 -10.73 -4.50 -8.83
N GLN A 193 -11.72 -3.90 -8.16
CA GLN A 193 -12.79 -3.11 -8.81
C GLN A 193 -12.27 -1.87 -9.56
N VAL A 194 -11.21 -1.22 -9.05
CA VAL A 194 -10.59 -0.07 -9.74
C VAL A 194 -9.86 -0.54 -11.01
N LEU A 195 -9.12 -1.65 -10.94
CA LEU A 195 -8.41 -2.18 -12.10
C LEU A 195 -9.36 -2.67 -13.19
N GLU A 196 -10.44 -3.35 -12.81
CA GLU A 196 -11.51 -3.77 -13.72
C GLU A 196 -12.16 -2.58 -14.41
N LEU A 197 -12.55 -1.54 -13.64
CA LEU A 197 -13.09 -0.30 -14.20
C LEU A 197 -12.13 0.37 -15.19
N LEU A 198 -10.83 0.41 -14.90
CA LEU A 198 -9.83 0.97 -15.82
C LEU A 198 -9.73 0.15 -17.11
N GLY A 199 -9.80 -1.17 -17.04
CA GLY A 199 -9.84 -2.07 -18.20
C GLY A 199 -11.10 -1.86 -19.05
N GLU A 200 -12.31 -1.84 -18.45
CA GLU A 200 -13.56 -1.57 -19.14
C GLU A 200 -13.55 -0.22 -19.88
N LEU A 201 -13.04 0.81 -19.21
CA LEU A 201 -12.97 2.15 -19.79
C LEU A 201 -11.93 2.23 -20.92
N GLN A 202 -10.85 1.48 -20.83
CA GLN A 202 -9.86 1.33 -21.90
C GLN A 202 -10.49 0.65 -23.13
N ASP A 203 -11.19 -0.46 -22.92
CA ASP A 203 -11.88 -1.19 -24.00
C ASP A 203 -12.94 -0.33 -24.71
N GLU A 204 -13.73 0.45 -23.94
CA GLU A 204 -14.76 1.33 -24.48
C GLU A 204 -14.20 2.52 -25.28
N THR A 205 -13.08 3.09 -24.82
CA THR A 205 -12.57 4.36 -25.37
C THR A 205 -11.38 4.18 -26.30
N GLY A 206 -10.69 3.05 -26.25
CA GLY A 206 -9.41 2.82 -26.92
C GLY A 206 -8.28 3.72 -26.41
N MET A 207 -8.38 4.24 -25.17
CA MET A 207 -7.31 5.04 -24.57
C MET A 207 -6.08 4.19 -24.27
N GLY A 208 -4.89 4.79 -24.35
CA GLY A 208 -3.65 4.18 -23.84
C GLY A 208 -3.57 4.37 -22.32
N LEU A 209 -3.21 3.30 -21.59
CA LEU A 209 -3.03 3.34 -20.15
C LEU A 209 -1.54 3.20 -19.80
N LEU A 210 -0.96 4.25 -19.20
CA LEU A 210 0.39 4.21 -18.62
C LEU A 210 0.25 3.97 -17.13
N LEU A 211 0.53 2.75 -16.70
CA LEU A 211 0.44 2.33 -15.31
C LEU A 211 1.81 2.40 -14.64
N ILE A 212 1.94 3.16 -13.58
CA ILE A 212 3.13 3.21 -12.74
C ILE A 212 2.81 2.50 -11.44
N THR A 213 3.59 1.46 -11.12
CA THR A 213 3.38 0.70 -9.89
C THR A 213 4.67 -0.01 -9.45
N HIS A 214 4.72 -0.38 -8.19
CA HIS A 214 5.69 -1.32 -7.64
C HIS A 214 5.06 -2.69 -7.36
N ASP A 215 3.74 -2.83 -7.56
CA ASP A 215 2.97 -4.05 -7.30
C ASP A 215 2.97 -4.96 -8.53
N LEU A 216 3.62 -6.12 -8.40
CA LEU A 216 3.70 -7.14 -9.44
C LEU A 216 2.34 -7.76 -9.77
N GLY A 217 1.45 -7.89 -8.80
CA GLY A 217 0.10 -8.43 -9.01
C GLY A 217 -0.76 -7.49 -9.87
N VAL A 218 -0.62 -6.17 -9.68
CA VAL A 218 -1.29 -5.16 -10.49
C VAL A 218 -0.83 -5.22 -11.96
N VAL A 219 0.48 -5.39 -12.19
CA VAL A 219 1.03 -5.56 -13.55
C VAL A 219 0.51 -6.86 -14.18
N ALA A 220 0.49 -7.97 -13.42
CA ALA A 220 -0.01 -9.26 -13.90
C ALA A 220 -1.51 -9.22 -14.25
N GLU A 221 -2.30 -8.35 -13.59
CA GLU A 221 -3.75 -8.21 -13.83
C GLU A 221 -4.07 -7.55 -15.16
N ILE A 222 -3.42 -6.41 -15.50
CA ILE A 222 -3.90 -5.58 -16.61
C ILE A 222 -2.83 -5.17 -17.65
N ALA A 223 -1.53 -5.43 -17.41
CA ALA A 223 -0.51 -4.92 -18.32
C ALA A 223 -0.27 -5.83 -19.53
N ASP A 224 -0.23 -5.23 -20.74
CA ASP A 224 0.20 -5.88 -21.98
C ASP A 224 1.72 -5.95 -22.06
N ARG A 225 2.37 -4.81 -21.76
CA ARG A 225 3.82 -4.67 -21.75
C ARG A 225 4.31 -4.06 -20.44
N VAL A 226 5.56 -4.40 -20.09
CA VAL A 226 6.23 -3.87 -18.91
C VAL A 226 7.58 -3.27 -19.26
N VAL A 227 7.90 -2.17 -18.62
CA VAL A 227 9.21 -1.52 -18.59
C VAL A 227 9.70 -1.56 -17.14
N VAL A 228 10.78 -2.25 -16.87
CA VAL A 228 11.37 -2.35 -15.53
C VAL A 228 12.43 -1.28 -15.37
N MET A 229 12.26 -0.40 -14.38
CA MET A 229 13.20 0.67 -14.07
C MET A 229 13.97 0.40 -12.78
N ASN A 230 15.27 0.68 -12.81
CA ASN A 230 16.13 0.66 -11.64
C ASN A 230 17.12 1.83 -11.68
N SER A 231 17.22 2.60 -10.60
CA SER A 231 18.20 3.69 -10.46
C SER A 231 18.21 4.68 -11.63
N GLY A 232 17.03 5.04 -12.14
CA GLY A 232 16.83 6.00 -13.22
C GLY A 232 16.95 5.43 -14.65
N CYS A 233 17.30 4.16 -14.82
CA CYS A 233 17.48 3.51 -16.11
C CYS A 233 16.43 2.42 -16.35
N ILE A 234 16.12 2.15 -17.63
CA ILE A 234 15.39 0.94 -18.03
C ILE A 234 16.39 -0.23 -18.03
N VAL A 235 16.05 -1.29 -17.30
CA VAL A 235 16.89 -2.49 -17.21
C VAL A 235 16.34 -3.66 -18.02
N GLU A 236 15.02 -3.69 -18.21
CA GLU A 236 14.34 -4.71 -19.00
C GLU A 236 13.00 -4.18 -19.53
N SER A 237 12.58 -4.60 -20.72
CA SER A 237 11.27 -4.29 -21.28
C SER A 237 10.80 -5.41 -22.20
N GLY A 238 9.48 -5.63 -22.25
CA GLY A 238 8.90 -6.67 -23.09
C GLY A 238 7.42 -6.90 -22.81
N ASN A 239 6.87 -7.94 -23.43
CA ASN A 239 5.55 -8.43 -23.09
C ASN A 239 5.49 -8.83 -21.61
N ALA A 240 4.45 -8.44 -20.89
CA ALA A 240 4.36 -8.66 -19.45
C ALA A 240 4.51 -10.15 -19.08
N ALA A 241 3.76 -11.04 -19.73
CA ALA A 241 3.82 -12.47 -19.45
C ALA A 241 5.20 -13.09 -19.74
N GLU A 242 5.91 -12.61 -20.76
CA GLU A 242 7.26 -13.09 -21.09
C GLU A 242 8.28 -12.66 -20.04
N VAL A 243 8.27 -11.38 -19.64
CA VAL A 243 9.18 -10.85 -18.61
C VAL A 243 8.95 -11.56 -17.27
N TYR A 244 7.72 -11.88 -16.91
CA TYR A 244 7.42 -12.63 -15.68
C TYR A 244 7.87 -14.08 -15.73
N ARG A 245 7.67 -14.76 -16.88
CA ARG A 245 8.04 -16.17 -17.05
C ARG A 245 9.54 -16.37 -17.19
N ASN A 246 10.24 -15.47 -17.87
CA ASN A 246 11.65 -15.60 -18.21
C ASN A 246 12.42 -14.27 -18.12
N PRO A 247 12.50 -13.66 -16.92
CA PRO A 247 13.21 -12.43 -16.71
C PRO A 247 14.68 -12.58 -17.05
N GLN A 248 15.24 -11.66 -17.84
CA GLN A 248 16.63 -11.72 -18.29
C GLN A 248 17.56 -10.94 -17.34
N HIS A 249 17.14 -9.76 -16.89
CA HIS A 249 17.98 -8.93 -16.06
C HIS A 249 18.01 -9.41 -14.60
N PRO A 250 19.18 -9.42 -13.91
CA PRO A 250 19.28 -9.88 -12.52
C PRO A 250 18.39 -9.12 -11.54
N TYR A 251 18.17 -7.83 -11.76
CA TYR A 251 17.27 -7.02 -10.93
C TYR A 251 15.81 -7.47 -11.08
N THR A 252 15.35 -7.71 -12.32
CA THR A 252 13.98 -8.19 -12.59
C THR A 252 13.76 -9.56 -11.95
N LYS A 253 14.73 -10.48 -12.05
CA LYS A 253 14.69 -11.78 -11.36
C LYS A 253 14.51 -11.60 -9.86
N LYS A 254 15.36 -10.78 -9.24
CA LYS A 254 15.29 -10.49 -7.81
C LYS A 254 13.95 -9.89 -7.40
N LEU A 255 13.39 -8.99 -8.21
CA LEU A 255 12.10 -8.35 -7.95
C LEU A 255 10.95 -9.37 -7.99
N ILE A 256 10.93 -10.23 -9.02
CA ILE A 256 9.92 -11.29 -9.18
C ILE A 256 10.07 -12.37 -8.12
N ASP A 257 11.29 -12.75 -7.73
CA ASP A 257 11.56 -13.75 -6.68
C ASP A 257 11.17 -13.22 -5.29
N ALA A 258 11.22 -11.90 -5.10
CA ALA A 258 10.81 -11.24 -3.86
C ALA A 258 9.29 -11.04 -3.74
N ALA A 259 8.53 -11.35 -4.79
CA ALA A 259 7.07 -11.19 -4.78
C ALA A 259 6.44 -12.06 -3.68
N PRO A 260 5.58 -11.48 -2.82
CA PRO A 260 4.88 -12.25 -1.81
C PRO A 260 3.92 -13.29 -2.44
N GLY A 261 3.63 -14.36 -1.70
CA GLY A 261 2.78 -15.45 -2.17
C GLY A 261 3.50 -16.56 -2.93
N LYS A 262 4.81 -16.43 -3.18
CA LYS A 262 5.66 -17.48 -3.80
C LYS A 262 6.36 -18.36 -2.76
N GLY A 263 6.37 -17.99 -1.50
CA GLY A 263 6.94 -18.76 -0.41
C GLY A 263 6.16 -20.02 -0.09
N GLU A 264 6.81 -20.93 0.66
CA GLU A 264 6.09 -22.08 1.24
C GLU A 264 5.23 -21.58 2.41
N MET A 265 3.97 -22.03 2.46
CA MET A 265 3.14 -21.76 3.65
C MET A 265 3.77 -22.42 4.87
N PRO A 266 3.76 -21.76 6.04
CA PRO A 266 4.24 -22.37 7.27
C PRO A 266 3.55 -23.72 7.55
N ASP A 267 4.32 -24.65 8.10
CA ASP A 267 3.76 -25.93 8.52
C ASP A 267 2.80 -25.75 9.69
N GLU A 268 1.71 -26.48 9.66
CA GLU A 268 0.74 -26.47 10.75
C GLU A 268 1.39 -27.06 12.02
N GLN A 269 1.51 -26.21 13.03
CA GLN A 269 2.05 -26.61 14.34
C GLN A 269 0.91 -26.72 15.34
N GLU A 270 0.63 -27.92 15.83
CA GLU A 270 -0.31 -28.10 16.93
C GLU A 270 0.29 -27.50 18.22
N ARG A 271 -0.18 -26.30 18.60
CA ARG A 271 0.28 -25.62 19.80
C ARG A 271 -0.63 -25.96 20.97
N LYS A 272 -0.05 -26.63 21.99
CA LYS A 272 -0.75 -27.06 23.20
C LYS A 272 -0.40 -26.16 24.36
N GLY A 273 -1.36 -25.89 25.23
CA GLY A 273 -1.15 -25.13 26.45
C GLY A 273 -2.09 -23.92 26.59
N GLU A 274 -1.79 -23.05 27.55
CA GLU A 274 -2.56 -21.83 27.77
C GLU A 274 -2.15 -20.74 26.76
N PRO A 275 -3.12 -19.99 26.20
CA PRO A 275 -2.82 -18.85 25.35
C PRO A 275 -1.94 -17.81 26.05
N LEU A 276 -1.02 -17.20 25.30
CA LEU A 276 -0.27 -16.03 25.75
C LEU A 276 -1.20 -14.85 26.00
N LEU A 277 -2.13 -14.65 25.06
CA LEU A 277 -3.17 -13.62 25.13
C LEU A 277 -4.50 -14.16 24.60
N SER A 278 -5.60 -13.81 25.28
CA SER A 278 -6.96 -14.09 24.82
C SER A 278 -7.82 -12.84 24.96
N ALA A 279 -8.54 -12.50 23.92
CA ALA A 279 -9.61 -11.52 23.97
C ALA A 279 -10.94 -12.27 23.87
N ILE A 280 -11.90 -11.96 24.74
CA ILE A 280 -13.17 -12.68 24.88
C ILE A 280 -14.32 -11.68 24.88
N GLY A 281 -15.23 -11.82 23.89
CA GLY A 281 -16.45 -11.02 23.76
C GLY A 281 -16.17 -9.52 23.66
N LEU A 282 -15.15 -9.11 22.91
CA LEU A 282 -14.79 -7.69 22.80
C LEU A 282 -15.83 -6.90 22.02
N HIS A 283 -16.41 -5.89 22.65
CA HIS A 283 -17.28 -4.90 22.03
C HIS A 283 -16.63 -3.52 22.06
N LYS A 284 -16.68 -2.80 20.93
CA LYS A 284 -16.23 -1.40 20.86
C LYS A 284 -17.13 -0.59 19.95
N THR A 285 -17.57 0.58 20.44
CA THR A 285 -18.39 1.53 19.69
C THR A 285 -17.75 2.91 19.68
N TYR A 286 -17.90 3.63 18.57
CA TYR A 286 -17.56 5.04 18.42
C TYR A 286 -18.81 5.80 18.00
N GLY A 287 -19.49 6.43 18.96
CA GLY A 287 -20.82 7.00 18.73
C GLY A 287 -21.83 5.92 18.32
N ALA A 288 -22.39 6.02 17.13
CA ALA A 288 -23.32 5.04 16.57
C ALA A 288 -22.64 3.89 15.82
N PHE A 289 -21.31 3.96 15.60
CA PHE A 289 -20.58 2.95 14.85
C PHE A 289 -20.06 1.85 15.75
N HIS A 290 -20.44 0.60 15.48
CA HIS A 290 -20.01 -0.59 16.20
C HIS A 290 -18.76 -1.16 15.51
N ALA A 291 -17.58 -0.84 16.04
CA ALA A 291 -16.30 -1.25 15.46
C ALA A 291 -15.89 -2.69 15.84
N LEU A 292 -16.32 -3.19 17.00
CA LEU A 292 -16.17 -4.59 17.41
C LEU A 292 -17.52 -5.08 17.99
N LYS A 293 -17.95 -6.30 17.64
CA LYS A 293 -19.24 -6.88 17.95
C LYS A 293 -19.12 -8.27 18.56
N GLY A 294 -18.45 -8.39 19.72
CA GLY A 294 -18.27 -9.67 20.40
C GLY A 294 -17.13 -10.50 19.82
N VAL A 295 -15.96 -9.89 19.61
CA VAL A 295 -14.79 -10.54 19.01
C VAL A 295 -14.07 -11.41 20.02
N ASP A 296 -13.83 -12.68 19.65
CA ASP A 296 -13.04 -13.65 20.38
C ASP A 296 -11.77 -14.00 19.59
N ILE A 297 -10.58 -13.86 20.20
CA ILE A 297 -9.31 -14.25 19.59
C ILE A 297 -8.33 -14.71 20.64
N ALA A 298 -7.55 -15.75 20.33
CA ALA A 298 -6.48 -16.23 21.18
C ALA A 298 -5.14 -16.24 20.43
N ILE A 299 -4.04 -15.99 21.10
CA ILE A 299 -2.69 -16.02 20.53
C ILE A 299 -1.85 -16.94 21.41
N MET A 300 -1.26 -17.98 20.82
CA MET A 300 -0.40 -18.92 21.51
C MET A 300 1.04 -18.39 21.60
N PRO A 301 1.84 -18.86 22.57
CA PRO A 301 3.27 -18.52 22.62
C PRO A 301 4.00 -18.91 21.32
N GLY A 302 4.76 -17.98 20.75
CA GLY A 302 5.52 -18.17 19.50
C GLY A 302 4.66 -18.24 18.23
N GLU A 303 3.36 -17.95 18.30
CA GLU A 303 2.43 -17.97 17.17
C GLU A 303 2.40 -16.62 16.45
N THR A 304 2.26 -16.67 15.12
CA THR A 304 1.89 -15.54 14.28
C THR A 304 0.42 -15.68 13.87
N VAL A 305 -0.45 -14.86 14.46
CA VAL A 305 -1.86 -14.77 14.09
C VAL A 305 -2.03 -13.56 13.18
N ALA A 306 -2.45 -13.77 11.94
CA ALA A 306 -2.79 -12.68 11.04
C ALA A 306 -4.27 -12.31 11.14
N VAL A 307 -4.57 -11.02 11.11
CA VAL A 307 -5.94 -10.49 11.02
C VAL A 307 -6.10 -9.77 9.70
N VAL A 308 -7.02 -10.26 8.86
CA VAL A 308 -7.28 -9.74 7.51
C VAL A 308 -8.73 -9.30 7.36
N GLY A 309 -9.02 -8.51 6.34
CA GLY A 309 -10.35 -8.00 6.00
C GLY A 309 -10.25 -6.59 5.42
N GLU A 310 -11.36 -6.06 4.94
CA GLU A 310 -11.45 -4.72 4.35
C GLU A 310 -11.20 -3.61 5.36
N SER A 311 -10.95 -2.38 4.85
CA SER A 311 -10.82 -1.18 5.68
C SER A 311 -12.13 -0.92 6.45
N GLY A 312 -12.00 -0.59 7.73
CA GLY A 312 -13.17 -0.41 8.58
C GLY A 312 -13.76 -1.71 9.16
N SER A 313 -13.22 -2.90 8.84
CA SER A 313 -13.69 -4.17 9.43
C SER A 313 -13.38 -4.34 10.94
N GLY A 314 -12.60 -3.42 11.54
CA GLY A 314 -12.31 -3.42 12.98
C GLY A 314 -10.90 -3.89 13.37
N LYS A 315 -10.03 -4.26 12.45
CA LYS A 315 -8.67 -4.81 12.69
C LYS A 315 -7.81 -3.95 13.61
N SER A 316 -7.58 -2.69 13.26
CA SER A 316 -6.77 -1.77 14.08
C SER A 316 -7.46 -1.42 15.41
N THR A 317 -8.80 -1.43 15.46
CA THR A 317 -9.56 -1.29 16.71
C THR A 317 -9.32 -2.48 17.63
N LEU A 318 -9.32 -3.70 17.09
CA LEU A 318 -8.99 -4.93 17.82
C LEU A 318 -7.57 -4.86 18.40
N ALA A 319 -6.58 -4.47 17.60
CA ALA A 319 -5.20 -4.29 18.04
C ALA A 319 -5.07 -3.31 19.21
N ARG A 320 -5.73 -2.14 19.09
CA ARG A 320 -5.73 -1.12 20.14
C ARG A 320 -6.45 -1.56 21.40
N ALA A 321 -7.55 -2.29 21.27
CA ALA A 321 -8.31 -2.86 22.39
C ALA A 321 -7.50 -3.93 23.13
N ILE A 322 -6.85 -4.86 22.41
CA ILE A 322 -5.99 -5.90 22.97
C ILE A 322 -4.81 -5.29 23.76
N LEU A 323 -4.20 -4.24 23.24
CA LEU A 323 -3.12 -3.53 23.94
C LEU A 323 -3.65 -2.54 25.00
N ARG A 324 -4.96 -2.41 25.18
CA ARG A 324 -5.57 -1.40 26.04
C ARG A 324 -5.00 0.00 25.78
N LEU A 325 -4.82 0.34 24.50
CA LEU A 325 -4.56 1.71 24.02
C LEU A 325 -5.86 2.47 23.89
N ASP A 326 -6.94 1.75 23.64
CA ASP A 326 -8.32 2.22 23.59
C ASP A 326 -9.19 1.19 24.31
N ASP A 327 -9.78 1.55 25.45
CA ASP A 327 -10.55 0.61 26.27
C ASP A 327 -11.82 0.15 25.51
N PRO A 328 -12.08 -1.18 25.43
CA PRO A 328 -13.34 -1.68 24.87
C PRO A 328 -14.53 -1.32 25.78
N ASN A 329 -15.75 -1.36 25.23
CA ASN A 329 -16.97 -1.09 26.01
C ASN A 329 -17.34 -2.28 26.92
N SER A 330 -17.04 -3.51 26.47
CA SER A 330 -17.23 -4.74 27.24
C SER A 330 -16.35 -5.86 26.70
N GLY A 331 -16.27 -6.97 27.42
CA GLY A 331 -15.44 -8.12 27.16
C GLY A 331 -14.28 -8.22 28.13
N GLN A 332 -13.32 -9.11 27.83
CA GLN A 332 -12.12 -9.34 28.63
C GLN A 332 -10.88 -9.45 27.72
N VAL A 333 -9.73 -9.03 28.24
CA VAL A 333 -8.44 -9.26 27.59
C VAL A 333 -7.52 -9.92 28.60
N LEU A 334 -7.27 -11.20 28.44
CA LEU A 334 -6.46 -11.99 29.36
C LEU A 334 -5.02 -12.13 28.82
N TYR A 335 -4.04 -11.64 29.53
CA TYR A 335 -2.63 -11.88 29.27
C TYR A 335 -2.08 -12.86 30.32
N ARG A 336 -1.70 -14.06 29.91
CA ARG A 336 -1.30 -15.17 30.82
C ARG A 336 -2.32 -15.37 31.95
N GLY A 337 -3.59 -15.42 31.61
CA GLY A 337 -4.71 -15.60 32.54
C GLY A 337 -5.07 -14.37 33.39
N ARG A 338 -4.37 -13.25 33.27
CA ARG A 338 -4.66 -12.01 34.02
C ARG A 338 -5.40 -11.01 33.15
N ASP A 339 -6.56 -10.54 33.60
CA ASP A 339 -7.39 -9.58 32.85
C ASP A 339 -6.73 -8.19 32.84
N LEU A 340 -6.32 -7.74 31.65
CA LEU A 340 -5.69 -6.42 31.43
C LEU A 340 -6.67 -5.28 31.74
N LEU A 341 -7.99 -5.48 31.50
CA LEU A 341 -8.98 -4.44 31.70
C LEU A 341 -9.24 -4.16 33.19
N ALA A 342 -9.05 -5.16 34.05
CA ALA A 342 -9.17 -5.04 35.48
C ALA A 342 -7.92 -4.47 36.17
N MET A 343 -6.79 -4.38 35.46
CA MET A 343 -5.52 -3.91 36.04
C MET A 343 -5.50 -2.41 36.31
N SER A 344 -4.86 -2.04 37.41
CA SER A 344 -4.50 -0.65 37.70
C SER A 344 -3.51 -0.09 36.68
N PRO A 345 -3.45 1.24 36.49
CA PRO A 345 -2.47 1.87 35.59
C PRO A 345 -1.01 1.49 35.88
N ARG A 346 -0.64 1.25 37.15
CA ARG A 346 0.70 0.83 37.53
C ARG A 346 1.03 -0.60 37.10
N GLU A 347 0.09 -1.52 37.26
CA GLU A 347 0.23 -2.91 36.82
C GLU A 347 0.32 -2.98 35.31
N LEU A 348 -0.57 -2.28 34.60
CA LEU A 348 -0.55 -2.19 33.14
C LEU A 348 0.77 -1.59 32.64
N PHE A 349 1.29 -0.55 33.29
CA PHE A 349 2.58 0.04 32.94
C PHE A 349 3.72 -1.00 32.98
N GLY A 350 3.74 -1.86 33.99
CA GLY A 350 4.71 -2.96 34.06
C GLY A 350 4.59 -3.95 32.91
N LEU A 351 3.36 -4.25 32.46
CA LEU A 351 3.09 -5.18 31.35
C LEU A 351 3.33 -4.58 29.97
N ARG A 352 3.38 -3.26 29.82
CA ARG A 352 3.74 -2.60 28.55
C ARG A 352 5.11 -3.06 28.03
N ARG A 353 5.97 -3.57 28.89
CA ARG A 353 7.23 -4.18 28.49
C ARG A 353 7.01 -5.42 27.62
N ASP A 354 6.09 -6.29 28.00
CA ASP A 354 5.84 -7.56 27.32
C ASP A 354 5.00 -7.41 26.04
N LEU A 355 4.23 -6.33 25.95
CA LEU A 355 3.28 -6.04 24.87
C LEU A 355 3.71 -4.78 24.12
N GLN A 356 4.19 -4.94 22.92
CA GLN A 356 4.68 -3.84 22.09
C GLN A 356 3.89 -3.71 20.78
N MET A 357 3.96 -2.55 20.13
CA MET A 357 3.29 -2.27 18.87
C MET A 357 4.26 -1.67 17.87
N VAL A 358 4.18 -2.14 16.62
CA VAL A 358 4.77 -1.51 15.44
C VAL A 358 3.62 -0.94 14.63
N PHE A 359 3.61 0.39 14.48
CA PHE A 359 2.53 1.13 13.82
C PHE A 359 2.67 1.12 12.30
N GLN A 360 1.57 1.37 11.62
CA GLN A 360 1.42 1.42 10.16
C GLN A 360 2.40 2.39 9.49
N ASP A 361 2.48 3.63 9.99
CA ASP A 361 3.36 4.67 9.46
C ASP A 361 4.54 4.93 10.41
N PRO A 362 5.75 4.48 10.05
CA PRO A 362 6.93 4.76 10.84
C PRO A 362 7.29 6.26 10.88
N THR A 363 6.85 7.05 9.90
CA THR A 363 7.12 8.50 9.87
C THR A 363 6.34 9.22 10.96
N GLN A 364 5.09 8.82 11.20
CA GLN A 364 4.27 9.38 12.26
C GLN A 364 4.62 8.82 13.65
N SER A 365 5.13 7.59 13.72
CA SER A 365 5.45 6.90 14.98
C SER A 365 6.83 7.23 15.54
N LEU A 366 7.76 7.73 14.71
CA LEU A 366 9.11 8.12 15.10
C LEU A 366 9.20 9.64 15.25
N ASN A 367 9.54 10.14 16.44
CA ASN A 367 9.72 11.57 16.65
C ASN A 367 10.88 12.12 15.78
N PRO A 368 10.62 13.02 14.81
CA PRO A 368 11.63 13.48 13.86
C PRO A 368 12.76 14.33 14.49
N ARG A 369 12.57 14.78 15.73
CA ARG A 369 13.55 15.57 16.50
C ARG A 369 14.50 14.72 17.35
N MET A 370 14.26 13.42 17.42
CA MET A 370 15.09 12.47 18.18
C MET A 370 16.03 11.70 17.25
N THR A 371 17.25 11.44 17.71
CA THR A 371 18.14 10.52 17.01
C THR A 371 17.67 9.07 17.17
N VAL A 372 18.12 8.18 16.29
CA VAL A 372 17.82 6.73 16.40
C VAL A 372 18.23 6.17 17.77
N PHE A 373 19.38 6.61 18.30
CA PHE A 373 19.79 6.25 19.66
C PHE A 373 18.73 6.65 20.69
N GLN A 374 18.24 7.88 20.63
CA GLN A 374 17.24 8.40 21.57
C GLN A 374 15.91 7.64 21.42
N LEU A 375 15.45 7.37 20.20
CA LEU A 375 14.22 6.64 19.93
C LEU A 375 14.22 5.22 20.50
N ILE A 376 15.34 4.49 20.37
CA ILE A 376 15.45 3.13 20.88
C ILE A 376 15.65 3.14 22.40
N SER A 377 16.48 4.04 22.94
CA SER A 377 16.79 4.10 24.37
C SER A 377 15.72 4.76 25.22
N GLU A 378 14.73 5.45 24.62
CA GLU A 378 13.60 6.07 25.32
C GLU A 378 12.84 5.07 26.20
N ALA A 379 12.67 3.83 25.69
CA ALA A 379 11.99 2.76 26.41
C ALA A 379 12.65 2.46 27.78
N TRP A 380 13.99 2.48 27.85
CA TRP A 380 14.73 2.26 29.11
C TRP A 380 14.73 3.49 30.02
N ALA A 381 14.58 4.70 29.46
CA ALA A 381 14.40 5.90 30.26
C ALA A 381 13.03 5.93 30.95
N ILE A 382 11.98 5.44 30.26
CA ILE A 382 10.62 5.32 30.78
C ILE A 382 10.51 4.19 31.81
N HIS A 383 11.20 3.07 31.58
CA HIS A 383 11.22 1.90 32.47
C HIS A 383 12.59 1.73 33.13
N PRO A 384 12.90 2.52 34.15
CA PRO A 384 14.21 2.45 34.84
C PRO A 384 14.40 1.07 35.51
N GLY A 385 15.62 0.55 35.42
CA GLY A 385 15.98 -0.74 36.02
C GLY A 385 16.00 -1.93 35.05
N ILE A 386 15.50 -1.78 33.80
CA ILE A 386 15.60 -2.82 32.77
C ILE A 386 17.06 -2.95 32.30
N LEU A 387 17.69 -1.83 31.97
CA LEU A 387 19.06 -1.79 31.48
C LEU A 387 19.84 -0.63 32.11
N PRO A 388 21.03 -0.86 32.70
CA PRO A 388 21.89 0.22 33.22
C PRO A 388 22.28 1.18 32.09
N ARG A 389 22.26 2.50 32.37
CA ARG A 389 22.52 3.56 31.36
C ARG A 389 23.88 3.41 30.68
N ALA A 390 24.86 2.86 31.38
CA ALA A 390 26.21 2.58 30.86
C ALA A 390 26.18 1.60 29.66
N ARG A 391 25.18 0.70 29.60
CA ARG A 391 25.04 -0.30 28.53
C ARG A 391 24.15 0.13 27.35
N TRP A 392 23.49 1.29 27.43
CA TRP A 392 22.55 1.73 26.39
C TRP A 392 23.18 1.82 25.02
N LYS A 393 24.39 2.40 24.90
CA LYS A 393 25.09 2.58 23.63
C LYS A 393 25.42 1.24 22.96
N GLU A 394 25.90 0.28 23.77
CA GLU A 394 26.19 -1.07 23.30
C GLU A 394 24.90 -1.77 22.84
N ARG A 395 23.83 -1.73 23.65
CA ARG A 395 22.59 -2.41 23.35
C ARG A 395 21.86 -1.81 22.14
N VAL A 396 21.90 -0.48 21.94
CA VAL A 396 21.38 0.15 20.73
C VAL A 396 22.14 -0.33 19.49
N ALA A 397 23.48 -0.43 19.57
CA ALA A 397 24.30 -0.94 18.47
C ALA A 397 23.94 -2.40 18.12
N GLU A 398 23.76 -3.27 19.12
CA GLU A 398 23.31 -4.66 18.95
C GLU A 398 21.93 -4.73 18.27
N LEU A 399 20.95 -3.93 18.74
CA LEU A 399 19.60 -3.90 18.17
C LEU A 399 19.61 -3.43 16.73
N LEU A 400 20.41 -2.42 16.41
CA LEU A 400 20.55 -1.96 15.01
C LEU A 400 21.11 -3.06 14.11
N VAL A 401 22.15 -3.79 14.55
CA VAL A 401 22.69 -4.94 13.79
C VAL A 401 21.61 -6.02 13.60
N LYS A 402 20.83 -6.32 14.63
CA LYS A 402 19.77 -7.33 14.56
C LYS A 402 18.69 -6.99 13.53
N VAL A 403 18.38 -5.71 13.35
CA VAL A 403 17.44 -5.27 12.31
C VAL A 403 18.12 -4.97 10.97
N GLY A 404 19.40 -5.33 10.79
CA GLY A 404 20.15 -5.17 9.55
C GLY A 404 20.59 -3.73 9.26
N LEU A 405 20.75 -2.90 10.31
CA LEU A 405 21.27 -1.53 10.22
C LEU A 405 22.68 -1.44 10.81
N LYS A 406 23.44 -0.44 10.33
CA LYS A 406 24.80 -0.21 10.84
C LYS A 406 24.77 0.54 12.19
N PRO A 407 25.64 0.22 13.15
CA PRO A 407 25.70 0.88 14.46
C PRO A 407 25.97 2.39 14.40
N ASP A 408 26.72 2.86 13.41
CA ASP A 408 27.03 4.28 13.21
C ASP A 408 25.79 5.12 12.86
N MET A 409 24.71 4.49 12.41
CA MET A 409 23.44 5.14 12.13
C MET A 409 22.70 5.62 13.39
N ALA A 410 23.12 5.21 14.59
CA ALA A 410 22.51 5.59 15.88
C ALA A 410 22.43 7.11 16.10
N ALA A 411 23.38 7.89 15.54
CA ALA A 411 23.44 9.35 15.67
C ALA A 411 22.55 10.12 14.67
N ARG A 412 21.97 9.42 13.68
CA ARG A 412 21.15 10.04 12.62
C ARG A 412 19.71 10.23 13.07
N TYR A 413 19.00 11.11 12.34
CA TYR A 413 17.58 11.40 12.53
C TYR A 413 16.69 10.62 11.55
N PRO A 414 15.40 10.35 11.89
CA PRO A 414 14.49 9.57 11.04
C PRO A 414 14.38 10.05 9.58
N HIS A 415 14.40 11.35 9.32
CA HIS A 415 14.30 11.91 7.98
C HIS A 415 15.49 11.56 7.07
N GLN A 416 16.60 11.07 7.62
CA GLN A 416 17.80 10.66 6.88
C GLN A 416 17.77 9.19 6.43
N PHE A 417 16.63 8.49 6.63
CA PHE A 417 16.45 7.08 6.31
C PHE A 417 15.34 6.84 5.31
N SER A 418 15.47 5.77 4.51
CA SER A 418 14.39 5.29 3.66
C SER A 418 13.21 4.74 4.47
N GLY A 419 12.04 4.55 3.85
CA GLY A 419 10.85 3.96 4.48
C GLY A 419 11.14 2.63 5.17
N GLY A 420 11.77 1.70 4.46
CA GLY A 420 12.15 0.39 5.03
C GLY A 420 13.18 0.48 6.16
N GLN A 421 14.11 1.42 6.11
CA GLN A 421 15.05 1.66 7.22
C GLN A 421 14.33 2.24 8.44
N ARG A 422 13.37 3.16 8.26
CA ARG A 422 12.53 3.67 9.35
C ARG A 422 11.71 2.55 9.99
N GLN A 423 11.17 1.65 9.18
CA GLN A 423 10.43 0.48 9.69
C GLN A 423 11.33 -0.43 10.54
N ARG A 424 12.56 -0.70 10.10
CA ARG A 424 13.54 -1.46 10.89
C ARG A 424 13.90 -0.76 12.21
N ILE A 425 13.97 0.58 12.24
CA ILE A 425 14.16 1.38 13.46
C ILE A 425 12.94 1.21 14.41
N ALA A 426 11.71 1.25 13.88
CA ALA A 426 10.51 1.03 14.68
C ALA A 426 10.46 -0.39 15.29
N ILE A 427 10.89 -1.41 14.54
CA ILE A 427 11.05 -2.78 15.03
C ILE A 427 12.13 -2.83 16.12
N ALA A 428 13.31 -2.20 15.92
CA ALA A 428 14.37 -2.15 16.92
C ALA A 428 13.91 -1.48 18.22
N ARG A 429 13.08 -0.41 18.13
CA ARG A 429 12.46 0.25 19.28
C ARG A 429 11.53 -0.69 20.05
N ALA A 430 10.69 -1.46 19.36
CA ALA A 430 9.84 -2.46 20.00
C ALA A 430 10.65 -3.56 20.69
N LEU A 431 11.72 -4.05 20.05
CA LEU A 431 12.62 -5.08 20.60
C LEU A 431 13.41 -4.62 21.81
N ALA A 432 13.61 -3.32 22.02
CA ALA A 432 14.37 -2.78 23.16
C ALA A 432 13.81 -3.23 24.52
N MET A 433 12.52 -3.54 24.58
CA MET A 433 11.82 -4.00 25.79
C MET A 433 11.84 -5.53 25.97
N GLU A 434 12.39 -6.28 25.01
CA GLU A 434 12.38 -7.76 25.00
C GLU A 434 10.94 -8.33 25.16
N PRO A 435 10.00 -7.90 24.27
CA PRO A 435 8.60 -8.23 24.41
C PRO A 435 8.31 -9.73 24.25
N LYS A 436 7.08 -10.12 24.58
CA LYS A 436 6.56 -11.48 24.32
C LYS A 436 5.54 -11.46 23.16
N LEU A 437 4.84 -10.36 22.98
CA LEU A 437 3.91 -10.12 21.89
C LEU A 437 4.24 -8.78 21.22
N ILE A 438 4.34 -8.81 19.91
CA ILE A 438 4.38 -7.60 19.08
C ILE A 438 3.13 -7.56 18.22
N VAL A 439 2.36 -6.49 18.31
CA VAL A 439 1.26 -6.20 17.41
C VAL A 439 1.81 -5.37 16.25
N CYS A 440 1.74 -5.92 15.05
CA CYS A 440 2.15 -5.25 13.81
C CYS A 440 0.90 -4.75 13.10
N ASP A 441 0.62 -3.46 13.15
CA ASP A 441 -0.53 -2.85 12.47
C ASP A 441 -0.09 -2.34 11.11
N GLU A 442 -0.37 -3.12 10.05
CA GLU A 442 0.01 -2.86 8.66
C GLU A 442 1.49 -2.45 8.47
N ALA A 443 2.37 -3.10 9.23
CA ALA A 443 3.77 -2.71 9.37
C ALA A 443 4.62 -2.80 8.08
N VAL A 444 4.09 -3.36 7.00
CA VAL A 444 4.81 -3.54 5.72
C VAL A 444 4.08 -2.99 4.50
N SER A 445 2.87 -2.45 4.69
CA SER A 445 1.97 -2.05 3.59
C SER A 445 2.49 -0.91 2.69
N ALA A 446 3.31 -0.02 3.26
CA ALA A 446 3.86 1.14 2.53
C ALA A 446 5.28 0.90 2.02
N LEU A 447 5.71 -0.36 1.93
CA LEU A 447 7.07 -0.72 1.52
C LEU A 447 7.07 -1.35 0.12
N ASP A 448 8.12 -1.06 -0.65
CA ASP A 448 8.37 -1.76 -1.92
C ASP A 448 8.53 -3.26 -1.69
N VAL A 449 8.14 -4.07 -2.68
CA VAL A 449 8.08 -5.54 -2.62
C VAL A 449 9.36 -6.17 -2.05
N SER A 450 10.55 -5.74 -2.52
CA SER A 450 11.79 -6.34 -2.05
C SER A 450 12.12 -5.96 -0.59
N ILE A 451 11.75 -4.76 -0.15
CA ILE A 451 11.90 -4.30 1.24
C ILE A 451 10.90 -5.01 2.14
N GLN A 452 9.67 -5.18 1.67
CA GLN A 452 8.61 -5.92 2.36
C GLN A 452 9.07 -7.36 2.66
N ALA A 453 9.55 -8.09 1.65
CA ALA A 453 10.08 -9.44 1.83
C ALA A 453 11.23 -9.50 2.86
N GLN A 454 12.15 -8.53 2.82
CA GLN A 454 13.24 -8.44 3.80
C GLN A 454 12.75 -8.16 5.22
N VAL A 455 11.70 -7.35 5.40
CA VAL A 455 11.13 -7.06 6.73
C VAL A 455 10.38 -8.28 7.26
N ILE A 456 9.65 -9.00 6.43
CA ILE A 456 8.96 -10.25 6.81
C ILE A 456 9.99 -11.32 7.22
N ALA A 457 11.05 -11.52 6.43
CA ALA A 457 12.13 -12.44 6.79
C ALA A 457 12.83 -12.03 8.12
N LEU A 458 13.00 -10.72 8.34
CA LEU A 458 13.52 -10.21 9.62
C LEU A 458 12.59 -10.56 10.77
N LEU A 459 11.28 -10.32 10.65
CA LEU A 459 10.30 -10.62 11.72
C LEU A 459 10.25 -12.12 12.03
N ASP A 460 10.31 -12.98 11.02
CA ASP A 460 10.36 -14.43 11.22
C ASP A 460 11.66 -14.88 11.91
N GLY A 461 12.81 -14.32 11.50
CA GLY A 461 14.09 -14.55 12.18
C GLY A 461 14.05 -14.14 13.66
N LEU A 462 13.49 -12.97 13.96
CA LEU A 462 13.33 -12.48 15.33
C LEU A 462 12.35 -13.34 16.14
N ARG A 463 11.26 -13.84 15.50
CA ARG A 463 10.33 -14.78 16.13
C ARG A 463 11.06 -16.02 16.63
N ARG A 464 11.86 -16.64 15.75
CA ARG A 464 12.61 -17.85 16.09
C ARG A 464 13.70 -17.61 17.14
N GLU A 465 14.40 -16.47 17.05
CA GLU A 465 15.51 -16.15 17.97
C GLU A 465 15.02 -15.82 19.39
N PHE A 466 13.93 -15.05 19.50
CA PHE A 466 13.44 -14.53 20.79
C PHE A 466 12.17 -15.22 21.32
N GLY A 467 11.60 -16.17 20.57
CA GLY A 467 10.32 -16.81 20.91
C GLY A 467 9.16 -15.81 20.93
N LEU A 468 9.16 -14.86 20.00
CA LEU A 468 8.13 -13.82 19.90
C LEU A 468 6.82 -14.40 19.37
N SER A 469 5.70 -13.85 19.84
CA SER A 469 4.40 -14.01 19.22
C SER A 469 4.03 -12.75 18.46
N TYR A 470 3.30 -12.88 17.35
CA TYR A 470 2.81 -11.74 16.58
C TYR A 470 1.29 -11.75 16.46
N LEU A 471 0.69 -10.57 16.59
CA LEU A 471 -0.61 -10.24 15.99
C LEU A 471 -0.32 -9.36 14.79
N PHE A 472 -0.50 -9.91 13.60
CA PHE A 472 -0.11 -9.27 12.34
C PHE A 472 -1.35 -8.81 11.58
N ILE A 473 -1.63 -7.51 11.59
CA ILE A 473 -2.72 -6.93 10.80
C ILE A 473 -2.18 -6.62 9.41
N ALA A 474 -2.84 -7.16 8.40
CA ALA A 474 -2.47 -6.92 7.01
C ALA A 474 -3.72 -6.85 6.11
N HIS A 475 -3.58 -6.14 5.00
CA HIS A 475 -4.50 -6.19 3.87
C HIS A 475 -3.91 -6.99 2.70
N ASP A 476 -2.60 -7.24 2.68
CA ASP A 476 -1.87 -7.99 1.67
C ASP A 476 -1.92 -9.49 2.00
N LEU A 477 -2.84 -10.22 1.34
CA LEU A 477 -3.05 -11.65 1.57
C LEU A 477 -1.86 -12.52 1.15
N PRO A 478 -1.17 -12.29 0.03
CA PRO A 478 0.08 -12.97 -0.31
C PRO A 478 1.13 -12.95 0.81
N VAL A 479 1.31 -11.81 1.49
CA VAL A 479 2.22 -11.71 2.65
C VAL A 479 1.74 -12.56 3.82
N VAL A 480 0.45 -12.52 4.10
CA VAL A 480 -0.16 -13.33 5.18
C VAL A 480 0.04 -14.81 4.93
N ARG A 481 -0.14 -15.27 3.68
CA ARG A 481 0.06 -16.65 3.25
C ARG A 481 1.47 -17.18 3.58
N ASP A 482 2.48 -16.36 3.38
CA ASP A 482 3.88 -16.77 3.55
C ASP A 482 4.39 -16.62 5.00
N PHE A 483 3.67 -15.88 5.87
CA PHE A 483 4.16 -15.49 7.21
C PHE A 483 3.31 -15.98 8.39
N ALA A 484 1.98 -16.13 8.21
CA ALA A 484 1.09 -16.45 9.32
C ALA A 484 0.97 -17.95 9.59
N ASP A 485 0.90 -18.34 10.86
CA ASP A 485 0.53 -19.71 11.26
C ASP A 485 -1.00 -19.91 11.16
N ARG A 486 -1.77 -18.87 11.58
CA ARG A 486 -3.23 -18.86 11.60
C ARG A 486 -3.76 -17.53 11.12
N VAL A 487 -4.92 -17.55 10.48
CA VAL A 487 -5.58 -16.37 9.91
C VAL A 487 -6.95 -16.19 10.53
N VAL A 488 -7.27 -14.96 10.86
CA VAL A 488 -8.56 -14.49 11.35
C VAL A 488 -9.11 -13.50 10.33
N VAL A 489 -10.27 -13.80 9.76
CA VAL A 489 -10.94 -12.95 8.77
C VAL A 489 -12.01 -12.12 9.44
N MET A 490 -11.90 -10.80 9.37
CA MET A 490 -12.84 -9.86 9.97
C MET A 490 -13.68 -9.14 8.91
N LYS A 491 -14.98 -9.04 9.18
CA LYS A 491 -15.94 -8.26 8.41
C LYS A 491 -16.88 -7.51 9.34
N ASP A 492 -17.11 -6.22 9.11
CA ASP A 492 -18.11 -5.41 9.83
C ASP A 492 -18.05 -5.48 11.37
N GLY A 493 -16.84 -5.66 11.93
CA GLY A 493 -16.61 -5.75 13.37
C GLY A 493 -16.75 -7.15 13.96
N GLU A 494 -16.93 -8.17 13.16
CA GLU A 494 -17.06 -9.58 13.56
C GLU A 494 -15.97 -10.45 12.93
N ILE A 495 -15.62 -11.56 13.59
CA ILE A 495 -14.82 -12.62 12.98
C ILE A 495 -15.77 -13.53 12.20
N VAL A 496 -15.56 -13.65 10.90
CA VAL A 496 -16.40 -14.46 10.02
C VAL A 496 -15.79 -15.82 9.73
N GLU A 497 -14.47 -15.93 9.80
CA GLU A 497 -13.75 -17.19 9.63
C GLU A 497 -12.40 -17.14 10.35
N GLU A 498 -11.95 -18.28 10.88
CA GLU A 498 -10.67 -18.44 11.55
C GLU A 498 -10.15 -19.85 11.33
N GLY A 499 -8.85 -19.99 11.05
CA GLY A 499 -8.23 -21.31 10.86
C GLY A 499 -6.75 -21.24 10.53
N PRO A 500 -6.07 -22.39 10.44
CA PRO A 500 -4.72 -22.49 9.91
C PRO A 500 -4.61 -21.82 8.55
N VAL A 501 -3.44 -21.22 8.25
CA VAL A 501 -3.24 -20.49 6.98
C VAL A 501 -3.59 -21.35 5.77
N ARG A 502 -3.19 -22.62 5.74
CA ARG A 502 -3.51 -23.56 4.64
C ARG A 502 -5.02 -23.74 4.45
N GLN A 503 -5.77 -23.92 5.53
CA GLN A 503 -7.22 -24.08 5.46
C GLN A 503 -7.89 -22.84 4.86
N ILE A 504 -7.53 -21.66 5.32
CA ILE A 504 -8.13 -20.40 4.86
C ILE A 504 -7.81 -20.14 3.39
N PHE A 505 -6.58 -20.43 2.94
CA PHE A 505 -6.17 -20.16 1.55
C PHE A 505 -6.60 -21.25 0.57
N ASP A 506 -6.53 -22.52 0.97
CA ASP A 506 -6.80 -23.63 0.05
C ASP A 506 -8.28 -24.09 0.04
N ALA A 507 -9.00 -23.90 1.16
CA ALA A 507 -10.38 -24.36 1.34
C ALA A 507 -11.21 -23.40 2.21
N PRO A 508 -11.39 -22.12 1.82
CA PRO A 508 -12.17 -21.15 2.57
C PRO A 508 -13.63 -21.55 2.66
N ALA A 509 -14.19 -21.57 3.88
CA ALA A 509 -15.57 -21.98 4.13
C ALA A 509 -16.55 -20.81 3.96
N HIS A 510 -16.17 -19.61 4.42
CA HIS A 510 -17.07 -18.45 4.41
C HIS A 510 -17.08 -17.76 3.03
N PRO A 511 -18.28 -17.37 2.50
CA PRO A 511 -18.37 -16.68 1.20
C PRO A 511 -17.52 -15.41 1.09
N TYR A 512 -17.49 -14.61 2.14
CA TYR A 512 -16.66 -13.40 2.19
C TYR A 512 -15.15 -13.70 2.08
N THR A 513 -14.68 -14.76 2.73
CA THR A 513 -13.27 -15.18 2.62
C THR A 513 -12.94 -15.59 1.19
N ARG A 514 -13.84 -16.32 0.51
CA ARG A 514 -13.68 -16.68 -0.90
C ARG A 514 -13.59 -15.44 -1.80
N ALA A 515 -14.51 -14.49 -1.61
CA ALA A 515 -14.51 -13.24 -2.37
C ALA A 515 -13.23 -12.42 -2.12
N LEU A 516 -12.77 -12.33 -0.86
CA LEU A 516 -11.56 -11.62 -0.49
C LEU A 516 -10.30 -12.26 -1.13
N LEU A 517 -10.22 -13.60 -1.15
CA LEU A 517 -9.13 -14.33 -1.80
C LEU A 517 -9.19 -14.23 -3.33
N ALA A 518 -10.37 -14.27 -3.92
CA ALA A 518 -10.56 -14.10 -5.36
C ALA A 518 -10.18 -12.70 -5.84
N ALA A 519 -10.41 -11.68 -5.01
CA ALA A 519 -10.00 -10.30 -5.29
C ALA A 519 -8.49 -10.06 -5.09
N SER A 520 -7.78 -10.96 -4.38
CA SER A 520 -6.34 -10.83 -4.15
C SER A 520 -5.56 -11.04 -5.44
N LEU A 521 -4.67 -10.10 -5.72
CA LEU A 521 -3.83 -10.17 -6.91
C LEU A 521 -2.68 -11.17 -6.72
N ASP A 522 -2.40 -11.93 -7.76
CA ASP A 522 -1.29 -12.88 -7.80
C ASP A 522 -0.19 -12.35 -8.73
N PRO A 523 1.08 -12.38 -8.34
CA PRO A 523 2.17 -11.93 -9.21
C PRO A 523 2.43 -12.87 -10.40
N ASP A 524 1.78 -14.03 -10.48
CA ASP A 524 1.86 -14.93 -11.65
C ASP A 524 0.75 -14.58 -12.65
N PRO A 525 1.08 -14.13 -13.89
CA PRO A 525 0.08 -13.73 -14.88
C PRO A 525 -0.86 -14.86 -15.29
N GLU A 526 -0.43 -16.14 -15.27
CA GLU A 526 -1.29 -17.28 -15.64
C GLU A 526 -2.32 -17.56 -14.53
N ILE A 527 -1.86 -17.54 -13.27
CA ILE A 527 -2.76 -17.69 -12.12
C ILE A 527 -3.73 -16.50 -12.07
N GLN A 528 -3.23 -15.28 -12.31
CA GLN A 528 -4.04 -14.07 -12.26
C GLN A 528 -5.10 -14.05 -13.38
N ALA A 529 -4.76 -14.48 -14.59
CA ALA A 529 -5.72 -14.61 -15.69
C ALA A 529 -6.83 -15.64 -15.37
N ALA A 530 -6.48 -16.75 -14.72
CA ALA A 530 -7.46 -17.74 -14.27
C ALA A 530 -8.40 -17.18 -13.19
N ARG A 531 -7.87 -16.42 -12.22
CA ARG A 531 -8.67 -15.73 -11.17
C ARG A 531 -9.62 -14.69 -11.77
N ARG A 532 -9.15 -13.87 -12.72
CA ARG A 532 -9.98 -12.89 -13.44
C ARG A 532 -11.13 -13.59 -14.18
N ALA A 533 -10.85 -14.67 -14.90
CA ALA A 533 -11.89 -15.45 -15.59
C ALA A 533 -12.92 -16.02 -14.60
N ALA A 534 -12.51 -16.48 -13.42
CA ALA A 534 -13.42 -16.99 -12.39
C ALA A 534 -14.32 -15.88 -11.81
N ARG A 535 -13.78 -14.67 -11.53
CA ARG A 535 -14.57 -13.52 -11.07
C ARG A 535 -15.67 -13.14 -12.07
N ASN A 536 -15.32 -13.02 -13.35
CA ASN A 536 -16.27 -12.65 -14.41
C ASN A 536 -17.40 -13.69 -14.58
N LEU A 537 -17.13 -14.98 -14.28
CA LEU A 537 -18.15 -16.03 -14.29
C LEU A 537 -19.12 -15.94 -13.10
N GLU A 538 -18.64 -15.59 -11.91
CA GLU A 538 -19.47 -15.42 -10.71
C GLU A 538 -20.39 -14.20 -10.84
N GLU A 539 -19.89 -13.07 -11.33
CA GLU A 539 -20.69 -11.86 -11.57
C GLU A 539 -21.74 -12.07 -12.67
N GLY A 540 -21.41 -12.81 -13.73
CA GLY A 540 -22.37 -13.19 -14.78
C GLY A 540 -23.50 -14.09 -14.27
N LEU A 541 -23.30 -14.84 -13.19
CA LEU A 541 -24.32 -15.68 -12.56
C LEU A 541 -25.21 -14.91 -11.56
N GLU A 542 -24.74 -13.79 -10.98
CA GLU A 542 -25.55 -12.95 -10.10
C GLU A 542 -26.48 -11.98 -10.87
N ILE A 543 -26.20 -11.72 -12.16
CA ILE A 543 -26.99 -10.85 -13.04
C ILE A 543 -28.06 -11.63 -13.84
N ALA A 544 -27.96 -12.96 -13.92
CA ALA A 544 -28.89 -13.85 -14.61
C ALA A 544 -29.92 -14.46 -13.64
#